data_052ee2d35efdb68e79b7943536e0d6d2
#
_entry.id   052ee2d35efdb68e79b7943536e0d6d2
#
_cell.length_a   1.000
_cell.length_b   1.000
_cell.length_c   1.000
_cell.angle_alpha   90.00
_cell.angle_beta   90.00
_cell.angle_gamma   90.00
#
_symmetry.space_group_name_H-M   'P 1'
#
loop_
_entity.id
_entity.type
_entity.pdbx_description
1 polymer ?
#
loop_
_entity_poly.entity_id
_entity_poly.type
_entity_poly.pdbx_seq_one_letter_code
_entity_poly.pdbx_strand_id
1 'polypeptide(L)'
;MGEIRNFRSGNQDEPPPHGPMPRRLAAIIVGDIASYSRIMQADEEGTHVRVKRIERDIIQPTIIEHHGSLVKTTGDGFIAIFDSPVEAVRCSIVIQQNLIGRNASLPKHSRLEYRIGVNLGDVIVEPDDVYGDGVNIATRIEGIAEPGQVYISGAIYEQIKHKVVCGYESLGDRKVKNITDPVRIYRVLPDADAVGRTRSRRESVLLFLLITALLVMAGYVLWYVLTQPGRMGEQAATPTASPAASPIPQPSPREAATQTPQPSPSLASAPPSPSPVPSPSATPPREPEMIGIRGGSFAMGSNDDPTERPVHQVSIKPFSIAKYPVTVQEWNECAAAKACGFTATGKDDSPVGNVSWTDAQQYAAWLAQATKKAYRLPSEAEWEYAARGGTQTKYWWGDKLQPGMAGCKDCGDLAAEQPAKVGSFKPNPFGLYDMGGGIDQWVEDCWHRTYQGAPSDGSAWSSADCSSHVLRSGSWKNDSRYVRPSNRDGYDTNVRYPTHGFRVALSP
;
A
#
# COMPACT_ATOMS: atom_id res chain seq x y z
N MET A 1 28.73 76.23 -26.84
CA MET A 1 29.35 75.11 -27.59
C MET A 1 29.41 73.96 -26.63
N GLY A 2 28.45 73.10 -26.71
CA GLY A 2 28.33 71.86 -25.90
C GLY A 2 28.32 70.65 -26.78
N GLU A 3 29.28 69.79 -26.59
CA GLU A 3 29.47 68.53 -27.31
C GLU A 3 28.38 67.55 -26.91
N ILE A 4 27.61 67.03 -27.89
CA ILE A 4 26.65 65.97 -27.76
C ILE A 4 27.45 64.66 -27.94
N ARG A 5 27.62 63.92 -26.84
CA ARG A 5 28.12 62.51 -26.89
C ARG A 5 27.01 61.57 -27.33
N ASN A 6 27.18 60.99 -28.49
CA ASN A 6 26.36 59.88 -28.99
C ASN A 6 26.51 58.63 -28.12
N PHE A 7 25.43 58.22 -27.46
CA PHE A 7 25.28 56.88 -26.87
C PHE A 7 25.04 55.91 -28.03
N ARG A 8 25.99 55.05 -28.28
CA ARG A 8 25.77 53.83 -29.09
C ARG A 8 24.89 52.87 -28.32
N SER A 9 23.70 52.59 -28.81
CA SER A 9 22.87 51.49 -28.39
C SER A 9 23.58 50.16 -28.71
N GLY A 10 24.08 49.51 -27.69
CA GLY A 10 24.50 48.11 -27.80
C GLY A 10 23.29 47.21 -27.99
N ASN A 11 23.28 46.46 -29.06
CA ASN A 11 22.34 45.32 -29.22
C ASN A 11 22.47 44.36 -28.03
N GLN A 12 21.46 44.35 -27.18
CA GLN A 12 21.26 43.36 -26.13
C GLN A 12 20.17 42.40 -26.64
N ASP A 13 20.46 41.52 -27.57
CA ASP A 13 19.61 40.38 -27.94
C ASP A 13 20.39 39.32 -28.71
N GLU A 14 21.58 38.94 -28.22
CA GLU A 14 22.20 37.69 -28.62
C GLU A 14 22.24 36.82 -27.37
N PRO A 15 21.47 35.70 -27.32
CA PRO A 15 21.60 34.74 -26.22
C PRO A 15 23.03 34.17 -26.27
N PRO A 16 23.64 33.87 -25.11
CA PRO A 16 24.98 33.31 -25.09
C PRO A 16 25.01 32.00 -25.89
N PRO A 17 26.09 31.64 -26.60
CA PRO A 17 26.18 30.41 -27.34
C PRO A 17 26.03 29.24 -26.36
N HIS A 18 24.91 28.54 -26.46
CA HIS A 18 24.68 27.31 -25.73
C HIS A 18 25.69 26.28 -26.22
N GLY A 19 26.71 25.98 -25.42
CA GLY A 19 27.49 24.77 -25.58
C GLY A 19 26.55 23.55 -25.54
N PRO A 20 26.98 22.40 -26.10
CA PRO A 20 26.15 21.20 -26.12
C PRO A 20 25.70 20.90 -24.68
N MET A 21 24.37 20.95 -24.41
CA MET A 21 23.80 20.62 -23.10
C MET A 21 24.17 19.19 -22.73
N PRO A 22 24.60 18.95 -21.48
CA PRO A 22 25.01 17.62 -21.07
C PRO A 22 23.83 16.64 -21.17
N ARG A 23 24.01 15.61 -21.98
CA ARG A 23 23.05 14.48 -22.08
C ARG A 23 23.47 13.39 -21.11
N ARG A 24 22.49 12.73 -20.50
CA ARG A 24 22.74 11.53 -19.70
C ARG A 24 21.72 10.44 -20.00
N LEU A 25 22.16 9.19 -19.88
CA LEU A 25 21.26 8.04 -19.96
C LEU A 25 20.52 7.94 -18.61
N ALA A 26 19.19 7.91 -18.66
CA ALA A 26 18.36 7.77 -17.46
C ALA A 26 17.15 6.85 -17.72
N ALA A 27 16.67 6.22 -16.67
CA ALA A 27 15.35 5.60 -16.67
C ALA A 27 14.31 6.67 -16.33
N ILE A 28 13.30 6.81 -17.18
CA ILE A 28 12.27 7.83 -17.10
C ILE A 28 10.96 7.16 -16.74
N ILE A 29 10.29 7.65 -15.69
CA ILE A 29 8.91 7.32 -15.36
C ILE A 29 8.01 8.46 -15.78
N VAL A 30 6.95 8.14 -16.51
CA VAL A 30 5.82 9.04 -16.76
C VAL A 30 4.58 8.37 -16.21
N GLY A 31 3.84 9.08 -15.37
CA GLY A 31 2.58 8.62 -14.80
C GLY A 31 1.47 9.63 -15.04
N ASP A 32 0.27 9.17 -15.34
CA ASP A 32 -0.91 9.98 -15.62
C ASP A 32 -2.19 9.33 -15.06
N ILE A 33 -3.15 10.14 -14.62
CA ILE A 33 -4.42 9.65 -14.05
C ILE A 33 -5.39 9.30 -15.18
N ALA A 34 -5.80 8.05 -15.23
CA ALA A 34 -6.77 7.58 -16.20
C ALA A 34 -8.13 8.30 -16.06
N SER A 35 -8.63 8.83 -17.16
CA SER A 35 -9.93 9.54 -17.21
C SER A 35 -10.03 10.77 -16.29
N TYR A 36 -8.92 11.44 -16.04
CA TYR A 36 -8.83 12.61 -15.14
C TYR A 36 -9.89 13.67 -15.43
N SER A 37 -10.07 14.10 -16.70
CA SER A 37 -11.06 15.11 -17.09
C SER A 37 -12.47 14.75 -16.66
N ARG A 38 -12.84 13.47 -16.72
CA ARG A 38 -14.19 13.01 -16.30
C ARG A 38 -14.34 13.09 -14.78
N ILE A 39 -13.30 12.76 -14.04
CA ILE A 39 -13.33 12.79 -12.57
C ILE A 39 -13.38 14.24 -12.09
N MET A 40 -12.61 15.13 -12.73
CA MET A 40 -12.63 16.58 -12.48
C MET A 40 -14.01 17.20 -12.74
N GLN A 41 -14.69 16.83 -13.84
CA GLN A 41 -16.02 17.31 -14.13
C GLN A 41 -17.06 16.91 -13.07
N ALA A 42 -16.89 15.79 -12.40
CA ALA A 42 -17.80 15.32 -11.36
C ALA A 42 -17.55 16.00 -9.99
N ASP A 43 -16.31 16.31 -9.65
CA ASP A 43 -15.90 16.91 -8.36
C ASP A 43 -14.52 17.55 -8.54
N GLU A 44 -14.48 18.80 -8.95
CA GLU A 44 -13.23 19.51 -9.27
C GLU A 44 -12.36 19.74 -8.03
N GLU A 45 -12.92 20.38 -7.01
CA GLU A 45 -12.18 20.73 -5.79
C GLU A 45 -11.72 19.48 -5.01
N GLY A 46 -12.62 18.52 -4.81
CA GLY A 46 -12.29 17.28 -4.12
C GLY A 46 -11.28 16.44 -4.88
N THR A 47 -11.35 16.41 -6.22
CA THR A 47 -10.37 15.70 -7.05
C THR A 47 -9.00 16.37 -6.98
N HIS A 48 -8.94 17.69 -7.07
CA HIS A 48 -7.69 18.44 -6.94
C HIS A 48 -7.00 18.15 -5.59
N VAL A 49 -7.75 18.21 -4.50
CA VAL A 49 -7.22 17.90 -3.15
C VAL A 49 -6.71 16.45 -3.07
N ARG A 50 -7.45 15.49 -3.64
CA ARG A 50 -7.04 14.07 -3.65
C ARG A 50 -5.77 13.83 -4.47
N VAL A 51 -5.63 14.46 -5.63
CA VAL A 51 -4.45 14.37 -6.48
C VAL A 51 -3.23 14.94 -5.76
N LYS A 52 -3.34 16.14 -5.19
CA LYS A 52 -2.24 16.74 -4.42
C LYS A 52 -1.84 15.91 -3.21
N ARG A 53 -2.79 15.22 -2.59
CA ARG A 53 -2.50 14.28 -1.50
C ARG A 53 -1.74 13.05 -2.00
N ILE A 54 -2.16 12.47 -3.13
CA ILE A 54 -1.45 11.32 -3.74
C ILE A 54 -0.02 11.72 -4.13
N GLU A 55 0.15 12.89 -4.74
CA GLU A 55 1.45 13.42 -5.13
C GLU A 55 2.38 13.54 -3.91
N ARG A 56 1.90 14.18 -2.84
CA ARG A 56 2.65 14.41 -1.61
C ARG A 56 2.89 13.13 -0.79
N ASP A 57 1.87 12.26 -0.67
CA ASP A 57 1.87 11.16 0.30
C ASP A 57 2.36 9.84 -0.31
N ILE A 58 2.28 9.69 -1.64
CA ILE A 58 2.66 8.45 -2.33
C ILE A 58 3.76 8.69 -3.36
N ILE A 59 3.52 9.56 -4.35
CA ILE A 59 4.39 9.65 -5.52
C ILE A 59 5.76 10.20 -5.14
N GLN A 60 5.79 11.40 -4.56
CA GLN A 60 7.06 12.06 -4.22
C GLN A 60 7.90 11.29 -3.20
N PRO A 61 7.34 10.76 -2.08
CA PRO A 61 8.12 9.96 -1.14
C PRO A 61 8.66 8.69 -1.76
N THR A 62 7.85 7.96 -2.56
CA THR A 62 8.28 6.72 -3.19
C THR A 62 9.40 6.96 -4.23
N ILE A 63 9.32 8.05 -5.00
CA ILE A 63 10.38 8.42 -5.94
C ILE A 63 11.69 8.67 -5.19
N ILE A 64 11.65 9.44 -4.10
CA ILE A 64 12.83 9.74 -3.27
C ILE A 64 13.38 8.46 -2.63
N GLU A 65 12.50 7.59 -2.13
CA GLU A 65 12.87 6.31 -1.51
C GLU A 65 13.67 5.40 -2.46
N HIS A 66 13.30 5.42 -3.73
CA HIS A 66 13.98 4.66 -4.78
C HIS A 66 15.09 5.45 -5.49
N HIS A 67 15.62 6.49 -4.83
CA HIS A 67 16.74 7.30 -5.35
C HIS A 67 16.45 7.99 -6.69
N GLY A 68 15.17 8.28 -6.96
CA GLY A 68 14.74 9.04 -8.12
C GLY A 68 14.65 10.54 -7.83
N SER A 69 14.51 11.30 -8.90
CA SER A 69 14.24 12.73 -8.86
C SER A 69 12.89 13.00 -9.54
N LEU A 70 11.94 13.56 -8.79
CA LEU A 70 10.71 14.09 -9.37
C LEU A 70 11.06 15.36 -10.13
N VAL A 71 10.88 15.35 -11.45
CA VAL A 71 11.22 16.49 -12.31
C VAL A 71 10.09 17.50 -12.31
N LYS A 72 8.87 17.05 -12.61
CA LYS A 72 7.69 17.92 -12.59
C LYS A 72 6.41 17.15 -12.38
N THR A 73 5.36 17.88 -11.97
CA THR A 73 3.97 17.41 -11.97
C THR A 73 3.17 18.18 -13.00
N THR A 74 2.27 17.50 -13.72
CA THR A 74 1.49 18.06 -14.84
C THR A 74 0.04 18.36 -14.45
N GLY A 75 -0.27 18.30 -13.17
CA GLY A 75 -1.65 18.46 -12.65
C GLY A 75 -2.43 17.17 -12.55
N ASP A 76 -2.36 16.32 -13.56
CA ASP A 76 -2.94 14.97 -13.62
C ASP A 76 -1.88 13.87 -13.62
N GLY A 77 -0.60 14.24 -13.77
CA GLY A 77 0.50 13.29 -13.89
C GLY A 77 1.81 13.79 -13.31
N PHE A 78 2.86 13.00 -13.50
CA PHE A 78 4.20 13.31 -13.05
C PHE A 78 5.27 12.73 -13.98
N ILE A 79 6.46 13.34 -13.97
CA ILE A 79 7.66 12.85 -14.63
C ILE A 79 8.77 12.75 -13.60
N ALA A 80 9.41 11.57 -13.54
CA ALA A 80 10.56 11.32 -12.67
C ALA A 80 11.68 10.61 -13.43
N ILE A 81 12.93 10.83 -13.00
CA ILE A 81 14.12 10.23 -13.59
C ILE A 81 14.93 9.49 -12.52
N PHE A 82 15.59 8.40 -12.97
CA PHE A 82 16.39 7.52 -12.13
C PHE A 82 17.68 7.14 -12.85
N ASP A 83 18.77 7.04 -12.10
CA ASP A 83 20.02 6.49 -12.64
C ASP A 83 19.96 4.95 -12.76
N SER A 84 19.08 4.30 -11.99
CA SER A 84 18.88 2.86 -11.98
C SER A 84 17.54 2.45 -12.58
N PRO A 85 17.52 1.69 -13.71
CA PRO A 85 16.31 1.10 -14.27
C PRO A 85 15.59 0.15 -13.30
N VAL A 86 16.34 -0.50 -12.42
CA VAL A 86 15.81 -1.40 -11.38
C VAL A 86 14.97 -0.62 -10.38
N GLU A 87 15.52 0.48 -9.87
CA GLU A 87 14.82 1.34 -8.89
C GLU A 87 13.63 2.06 -9.53
N ALA A 88 13.72 2.48 -10.81
CA ALA A 88 12.57 3.04 -11.52
C ALA A 88 11.38 2.08 -11.57
N VAL A 89 11.63 0.80 -11.88
CA VAL A 89 10.54 -0.19 -11.96
C VAL A 89 10.03 -0.58 -10.58
N ARG A 90 10.89 -0.73 -9.58
CA ARG A 90 10.48 -0.97 -8.18
C ARG A 90 9.61 0.18 -7.66
N CYS A 91 10.03 1.42 -7.87
CA CYS A 91 9.26 2.62 -7.55
C CYS A 91 7.86 2.57 -8.20
N SER A 92 7.80 2.28 -9.49
CA SER A 92 6.52 2.19 -10.23
C SER A 92 5.59 1.12 -9.67
N ILE A 93 6.13 -0.05 -9.28
CA ILE A 93 5.36 -1.13 -8.65
C ILE A 93 4.82 -0.68 -7.28
N VAL A 94 5.65 -0.08 -6.44
CA VAL A 94 5.27 0.38 -5.11
C VAL A 94 4.21 1.49 -5.19
N ILE A 95 4.35 2.45 -6.11
CA ILE A 95 3.32 3.47 -6.36
C ILE A 95 1.98 2.83 -6.69
N GLN A 96 1.94 1.85 -7.63
CA GLN A 96 0.69 1.19 -8.00
C GLN A 96 0.08 0.36 -6.86
N GLN A 97 0.90 -0.34 -6.08
CA GLN A 97 0.42 -1.10 -4.92
C GLN A 97 -0.21 -0.19 -3.86
N ASN A 98 0.41 0.95 -3.57
CA ASN A 98 -0.12 1.95 -2.64
C ASN A 98 -1.44 2.56 -3.13
N LEU A 99 -1.54 2.85 -4.44
CA LEU A 99 -2.76 3.35 -5.07
C LEU A 99 -3.89 2.31 -5.08
N ILE A 100 -3.58 1.03 -5.31
CA ILE A 100 -4.55 -0.07 -5.21
C ILE A 100 -5.09 -0.15 -3.79
N GLY A 101 -4.23 -0.13 -2.77
CA GLY A 101 -4.62 -0.12 -1.37
C GLY A 101 -5.55 1.05 -1.04
N ARG A 102 -5.17 2.27 -1.43
CA ARG A 102 -5.96 3.48 -1.24
C ARG A 102 -7.32 3.44 -1.94
N ASN A 103 -7.37 2.89 -3.15
CA ASN A 103 -8.59 2.78 -3.95
C ASN A 103 -9.52 1.65 -3.50
N ALA A 104 -9.08 0.72 -2.65
CA ALA A 104 -9.83 -0.47 -2.26
C ALA A 104 -11.18 -0.15 -1.61
N SER A 105 -11.21 0.87 -0.75
CA SER A 105 -12.42 1.33 -0.04
C SER A 105 -13.28 2.30 -0.86
N LEU A 106 -12.80 2.80 -2.02
CA LEU A 106 -13.49 3.81 -2.80
C LEU A 106 -14.39 3.20 -3.88
N PRO A 107 -15.57 3.80 -4.15
CA PRO A 107 -16.39 3.43 -5.31
C PRO A 107 -15.61 3.66 -6.61
N LYS A 108 -15.87 2.86 -7.65
CA LYS A 108 -15.12 2.90 -8.92
C LYS A 108 -15.05 4.29 -9.56
N HIS A 109 -16.11 5.08 -9.48
CA HIS A 109 -16.14 6.42 -10.06
C HIS A 109 -15.29 7.47 -9.35
N SER A 110 -14.88 7.18 -8.10
CA SER A 110 -14.04 8.07 -7.26
C SER A 110 -12.57 7.63 -7.19
N ARG A 111 -12.22 6.50 -7.82
CA ARG A 111 -10.85 5.98 -7.82
C ARG A 111 -9.95 6.81 -8.73
N LEU A 112 -8.75 7.10 -8.23
CA LEU A 112 -7.69 7.70 -9.03
C LEU A 112 -6.70 6.59 -9.39
N GLU A 113 -6.76 6.13 -10.63
CA GLU A 113 -5.94 5.04 -11.14
C GLU A 113 -4.90 5.62 -12.09
N TYR A 114 -3.62 5.44 -11.77
CA TYR A 114 -2.53 5.92 -12.62
C TYR A 114 -2.17 4.87 -13.68
N ARG A 115 -1.81 5.36 -14.86
CA ARG A 115 -1.08 4.61 -15.89
C ARG A 115 0.37 4.98 -15.76
N ILE A 116 1.28 4.04 -15.78
CA ILE A 116 2.71 4.32 -15.65
C ILE A 116 3.47 3.70 -16.82
N GLY A 117 4.26 4.54 -17.51
CA GLY A 117 5.19 4.16 -18.57
C GLY A 117 6.63 4.36 -18.13
N VAL A 118 7.50 3.35 -18.34
CA VAL A 118 8.92 3.43 -17.98
C VAL A 118 9.79 3.15 -19.21
N ASN A 119 10.73 4.05 -19.49
CA ASN A 119 11.68 3.90 -20.59
C ASN A 119 13.11 4.24 -20.15
N LEU A 120 14.09 3.66 -20.82
CA LEU A 120 15.52 3.98 -20.69
C LEU A 120 15.96 4.74 -21.95
N GLY A 121 16.50 5.94 -21.79
CA GLY A 121 16.94 6.75 -22.92
C GLY A 121 17.77 7.97 -22.52
N ASP A 122 18.36 8.59 -23.51
CA ASP A 122 19.11 9.83 -23.32
C ASP A 122 18.18 11.01 -23.04
N VAL A 123 18.53 11.79 -22.03
CA VAL A 123 17.79 12.99 -21.62
C VAL A 123 18.71 14.19 -21.42
N ILE A 124 18.18 15.36 -21.69
CA ILE A 124 18.72 16.65 -21.27
C ILE A 124 17.93 17.05 -20.02
N VAL A 125 18.63 17.27 -18.92
CA VAL A 125 18.00 17.63 -17.63
C VAL A 125 18.23 19.10 -17.36
N GLU A 126 17.15 19.85 -17.18
CA GLU A 126 17.12 21.23 -16.71
C GLU A 126 16.62 21.27 -15.26
N PRO A 127 16.77 22.39 -14.53
CA PRO A 127 16.36 22.48 -13.13
C PRO A 127 14.90 22.07 -12.87
N ASP A 128 13.99 22.39 -13.79
CA ASP A 128 12.54 22.17 -13.63
C ASP A 128 11.91 21.36 -14.78
N ASP A 129 12.72 20.80 -15.71
CA ASP A 129 12.22 20.02 -16.82
C ASP A 129 13.23 18.97 -17.34
N VAL A 130 12.73 18.05 -18.16
CA VAL A 130 13.53 17.02 -18.83
C VAL A 130 13.05 16.84 -20.26
N TYR A 131 14.01 16.78 -21.20
CA TYR A 131 13.76 16.69 -22.64
C TYR A 131 14.53 15.53 -23.27
N GLY A 132 14.01 15.04 -24.38
CA GLY A 132 14.66 14.01 -25.20
C GLY A 132 13.71 12.93 -25.67
N ASP A 133 14.18 12.12 -26.63
CA ASP A 133 13.38 11.02 -27.18
C ASP A 133 13.02 9.98 -26.12
N GLY A 134 13.89 9.82 -25.10
CA GLY A 134 13.63 8.95 -23.96
C GLY A 134 12.34 9.29 -23.22
N VAL A 135 12.07 10.59 -23.01
CA VAL A 135 10.84 11.10 -22.36
C VAL A 135 9.63 10.87 -23.26
N ASN A 136 9.77 11.17 -24.57
CA ASN A 136 8.70 10.97 -25.53
C ASN A 136 8.25 9.52 -25.59
N ILE A 137 9.20 8.57 -25.61
CA ILE A 137 8.91 7.13 -25.59
C ILE A 137 8.19 6.74 -24.29
N ALA A 138 8.67 7.19 -23.11
CA ALA A 138 8.03 6.92 -21.82
C ALA A 138 6.57 7.40 -21.80
N THR A 139 6.30 8.63 -22.28
CA THR A 139 4.95 9.20 -22.39
C THR A 139 4.05 8.38 -23.32
N ARG A 140 4.60 7.84 -24.44
CA ARG A 140 3.82 6.99 -25.34
C ARG A 140 3.52 5.61 -24.75
N ILE A 141 4.45 5.07 -23.97
CA ILE A 141 4.24 3.81 -23.23
C ILE A 141 3.17 4.00 -22.16
N GLU A 142 3.20 5.13 -21.43
CA GLU A 142 2.16 5.51 -20.46
C GLU A 142 0.80 5.59 -21.13
N GLY A 143 0.70 6.31 -22.27
CA GLY A 143 -0.57 6.54 -22.99
C GLY A 143 -1.28 5.27 -23.48
N ILE A 144 -0.57 4.15 -23.62
CA ILE A 144 -1.14 2.84 -23.98
C ILE A 144 -1.30 1.90 -22.80
N ALA A 145 -0.82 2.29 -21.61
CA ALA A 145 -0.97 1.49 -20.40
C ALA A 145 -2.42 1.46 -19.92
N GLU A 146 -2.84 0.32 -19.40
CA GLU A 146 -4.13 0.19 -18.75
C GLU A 146 -4.11 0.88 -17.38
N PRO A 147 -5.26 1.39 -16.88
CA PRO A 147 -5.35 1.97 -15.55
C PRO A 147 -4.86 1.00 -14.46
N GLY A 148 -4.03 1.49 -13.55
CA GLY A 148 -3.46 0.68 -12.46
C GLY A 148 -2.27 -0.19 -12.89
N GLN A 149 -1.76 -0.07 -14.13
CA GLN A 149 -0.69 -0.91 -14.65
C GLN A 149 0.62 -0.16 -14.86
N VAL A 150 1.73 -0.91 -14.87
CA VAL A 150 3.07 -0.45 -15.20
C VAL A 150 3.50 -1.10 -16.51
N TYR A 151 3.79 -0.28 -17.51
CA TYR A 151 4.32 -0.73 -18.80
C TYR A 151 5.77 -0.25 -18.96
N ILE A 152 6.62 -1.11 -19.50
CA ILE A 152 8.05 -0.84 -19.65
C ILE A 152 8.50 -1.08 -21.09
N SER A 153 9.52 -0.33 -21.53
CA SER A 153 10.17 -0.60 -22.81
C SER A 153 11.04 -1.86 -22.78
N GLY A 154 11.34 -2.42 -23.97
CA GLY A 154 12.28 -3.51 -24.10
C GLY A 154 13.67 -3.19 -23.54
N ALA A 155 14.11 -1.94 -23.65
CA ALA A 155 15.37 -1.48 -23.07
C ALA A 155 15.40 -1.61 -21.54
N ILE A 156 14.30 -1.24 -20.87
CA ILE A 156 14.13 -1.45 -19.42
C ILE A 156 14.09 -2.95 -19.10
N TYR A 157 13.27 -3.72 -19.83
CA TYR A 157 13.12 -5.17 -19.60
C TYR A 157 14.47 -5.89 -19.59
N GLU A 158 15.34 -5.62 -20.58
CA GLU A 158 16.66 -6.26 -20.65
C GLU A 158 17.54 -5.95 -19.44
N GLN A 159 17.39 -4.78 -18.82
CA GLN A 159 18.17 -4.39 -17.63
C GLN A 159 17.67 -5.03 -16.33
N ILE A 160 16.37 -5.37 -16.25
CA ILE A 160 15.73 -5.72 -14.97
C ILE A 160 15.27 -7.17 -14.86
N LYS A 161 15.14 -7.91 -15.97
CA LYS A 161 14.52 -9.25 -16.04
C LYS A 161 15.05 -10.29 -15.06
N HIS A 162 16.28 -10.12 -14.56
CA HIS A 162 16.93 -11.00 -13.57
C HIS A 162 17.18 -10.31 -12.22
N LYS A 163 16.74 -9.04 -12.05
CA LYS A 163 17.04 -8.22 -10.86
C LYS A 163 15.80 -7.81 -10.09
N VAL A 164 14.65 -7.80 -10.75
CA VAL A 164 13.35 -7.48 -10.13
C VAL A 164 12.50 -8.75 -10.13
N VAL A 165 12.06 -9.16 -8.93
CA VAL A 165 11.21 -10.34 -8.76
C VAL A 165 9.78 -9.95 -9.07
N CYS A 166 9.37 -10.13 -10.33
CA CYS A 166 8.01 -9.94 -10.81
C CYS A 166 7.81 -10.70 -12.13
N GLY A 167 6.56 -10.86 -12.54
CA GLY A 167 6.23 -11.40 -13.86
C GLY A 167 6.27 -10.32 -14.93
N TYR A 168 6.49 -10.74 -16.19
CA TYR A 168 6.46 -9.86 -17.35
C TYR A 168 5.62 -10.48 -18.47
N GLU A 169 4.67 -9.73 -18.99
CA GLU A 169 3.90 -10.11 -20.17
C GLU A 169 4.33 -9.28 -21.36
N SER A 170 4.82 -9.95 -22.42
CA SER A 170 5.19 -9.25 -23.67
C SER A 170 3.94 -8.83 -24.43
N LEU A 171 3.83 -7.55 -24.72
CA LEU A 171 2.76 -6.97 -25.54
C LEU A 171 3.16 -6.83 -27.02
N GLY A 172 4.39 -7.30 -27.34
CA GLY A 172 4.97 -7.23 -28.69
C GLY A 172 5.50 -5.86 -29.07
N ASP A 173 5.87 -5.73 -30.34
CA ASP A 173 6.37 -4.49 -30.91
C ASP A 173 5.18 -3.57 -31.24
N ARG A 174 5.19 -2.36 -30.72
CA ARG A 174 4.13 -1.36 -30.91
C ARG A 174 4.65 -0.15 -31.68
N LYS A 175 3.94 0.21 -32.75
CA LYS A 175 4.15 1.52 -33.38
C LYS A 175 3.58 2.59 -32.49
N VAL A 176 4.44 3.49 -32.02
CA VAL A 176 4.03 4.63 -31.18
C VAL A 176 4.08 5.91 -32.03
N LYS A 177 3.15 6.81 -31.78
CA LYS A 177 2.98 8.03 -32.61
C LYS A 177 4.29 8.84 -32.65
N ASN A 178 4.74 9.24 -33.87
CA ASN A 178 5.94 10.04 -34.12
C ASN A 178 7.27 9.37 -33.73
N ILE A 179 7.32 8.04 -33.63
CA ILE A 179 8.57 7.28 -33.47
C ILE A 179 8.69 6.33 -34.65
N THR A 180 9.83 6.39 -35.33
CA THR A 180 10.05 5.66 -36.60
C THR A 180 10.11 4.16 -36.39
N ASP A 181 10.80 3.72 -35.33
CA ASP A 181 11.00 2.31 -35.02
C ASP A 181 9.96 1.81 -34.01
N PRO A 182 9.44 0.58 -34.21
CA PRO A 182 8.51 0.00 -33.25
C PRO A 182 9.21 -0.26 -31.90
N VAL A 183 8.55 0.10 -30.80
CA VAL A 183 9.04 -0.10 -29.45
C VAL A 183 8.45 -1.41 -28.89
N ARG A 184 9.33 -2.31 -28.45
CA ARG A 184 8.90 -3.51 -27.72
C ARG A 184 8.44 -3.14 -26.32
N ILE A 185 7.25 -3.62 -25.92
CA ILE A 185 6.60 -3.24 -24.68
C ILE A 185 6.27 -4.46 -23.85
N TYR A 186 6.47 -4.36 -22.55
CA TYR A 186 6.11 -5.37 -21.57
C TYR A 186 5.21 -4.75 -20.49
N ARG A 187 4.22 -5.51 -20.06
CA ARG A 187 3.45 -5.24 -18.84
C ARG A 187 4.14 -5.90 -17.67
N VAL A 188 4.33 -5.16 -16.59
CA VAL A 188 4.87 -5.66 -15.32
C VAL A 188 3.73 -6.27 -14.52
N LEU A 189 3.94 -7.49 -14.03
CA LEU A 189 3.02 -8.22 -13.16
C LEU A 189 3.66 -8.32 -11.78
N PRO A 190 3.19 -7.58 -10.77
CA PRO A 190 3.82 -7.55 -9.44
C PRO A 190 3.90 -8.92 -8.77
N ASP A 191 2.98 -9.83 -9.10
CA ASP A 191 2.98 -11.23 -8.66
C ASP A 191 3.66 -12.09 -9.73
N ALA A 192 4.80 -12.71 -9.39
CA ALA A 192 5.55 -13.59 -10.29
C ALA A 192 4.71 -14.78 -10.81
N ASP A 193 3.73 -15.25 -10.04
CA ASP A 193 2.84 -16.34 -10.40
C ASP A 193 1.70 -15.91 -11.34
N ALA A 194 1.50 -14.61 -11.54
CA ALA A 194 0.43 -14.09 -12.40
C ALA A 194 0.65 -14.40 -13.89
N VAL A 195 1.90 -14.63 -14.32
CA VAL A 195 2.24 -15.02 -15.71
C VAL A 195 1.53 -16.31 -16.11
N GLY A 196 1.48 -17.31 -15.22
CA GLY A 196 0.76 -18.56 -15.44
C GLY A 196 -0.75 -18.38 -15.56
N ARG A 197 -1.34 -17.47 -14.78
CA ARG A 197 -2.79 -17.22 -14.75
C ARG A 197 -3.31 -16.50 -15.99
N THR A 198 -2.54 -15.57 -16.55
CA THR A 198 -2.95 -14.86 -17.79
C THR A 198 -2.91 -15.78 -19.00
N ARG A 199 -1.93 -16.69 -19.09
CA ARG A 199 -1.82 -17.68 -20.17
C ARG A 199 -2.95 -18.72 -20.07
N SER A 200 -3.26 -19.20 -18.86
CA SER A 200 -4.38 -20.13 -18.61
C SER A 200 -5.74 -19.54 -19.00
N ARG A 201 -5.96 -18.25 -18.80
CA ARG A 201 -7.22 -17.59 -19.17
C ARG A 201 -7.44 -17.53 -20.68
N ARG A 202 -6.40 -17.29 -21.47
CA ARG A 202 -6.47 -17.36 -22.95
C ARG A 202 -6.69 -18.78 -23.44
N GLU A 203 -5.99 -19.76 -22.87
CA GLU A 203 -6.17 -21.16 -23.19
C GLU A 203 -7.56 -21.67 -22.78
N SER A 204 -8.08 -21.23 -21.64
CA SER A 204 -9.45 -21.55 -21.19
C SER A 204 -10.52 -20.95 -22.10
N VAL A 205 -10.34 -19.74 -22.63
CA VAL A 205 -11.26 -19.13 -23.59
C VAL A 205 -11.22 -19.87 -24.94
N LEU A 206 -10.04 -20.25 -25.41
CA LEU A 206 -9.90 -21.05 -26.64
C LEU A 206 -10.50 -22.45 -26.48
N LEU A 207 -10.29 -23.10 -25.34
CA LEU A 207 -10.88 -24.38 -25.01
C LEU A 207 -12.41 -24.30 -24.92
N PHE A 208 -12.93 -23.24 -24.30
CA PHE A 208 -14.38 -23.01 -24.24
C PHE A 208 -15.00 -22.78 -25.62
N LEU A 209 -14.35 -22.03 -26.50
CA LEU A 209 -14.79 -21.84 -27.88
C LEU A 209 -14.73 -23.12 -28.70
N LEU A 210 -13.71 -23.96 -28.50
CA LEU A 210 -13.60 -25.29 -29.12
C LEU A 210 -14.70 -26.24 -28.65
N ILE A 211 -14.99 -26.27 -27.33
CA ILE A 211 -16.06 -27.10 -26.78
C ILE A 211 -17.42 -26.65 -27.28
N THR A 212 -17.70 -25.35 -27.34
CA THR A 212 -18.95 -24.82 -27.86
C THR A 212 -19.11 -25.14 -29.37
N ALA A 213 -18.06 -25.04 -30.17
CA ALA A 213 -18.06 -25.43 -31.57
C ALA A 213 -18.34 -26.92 -31.76
N LEU A 214 -17.73 -27.80 -30.93
CA LEU A 214 -17.97 -29.23 -30.94
C LEU A 214 -19.41 -29.59 -30.54
N LEU A 215 -19.99 -28.93 -29.54
CA LEU A 215 -21.39 -29.11 -29.13
C LEU A 215 -22.38 -28.69 -30.23
N VAL A 216 -22.11 -27.58 -30.92
CA VAL A 216 -22.91 -27.12 -32.06
C VAL A 216 -22.83 -28.11 -33.21
N MET A 217 -21.63 -28.64 -33.52
CA MET A 217 -21.45 -29.68 -34.53
C MET A 217 -22.18 -30.97 -34.17
N ALA A 218 -22.07 -31.43 -32.91
CA ALA A 218 -22.76 -32.62 -32.44
C ALA A 218 -24.30 -32.43 -32.50
N GLY A 219 -24.81 -31.29 -32.11
CA GLY A 219 -26.23 -30.92 -32.25
C GLY A 219 -26.69 -30.92 -33.70
N TYR A 220 -25.87 -30.38 -34.61
CA TYR A 220 -26.17 -30.41 -36.04
C TYR A 220 -26.18 -31.83 -36.62
N VAL A 221 -25.23 -32.67 -36.27
CA VAL A 221 -25.18 -34.08 -36.70
C VAL A 221 -26.40 -34.84 -36.16
N LEU A 222 -26.76 -34.64 -34.89
CA LEU A 222 -27.94 -35.28 -34.30
C LEU A 222 -29.24 -34.80 -34.98
N TRP A 223 -29.38 -33.53 -35.23
CA TRP A 223 -30.50 -32.95 -35.98
C TRP A 223 -30.56 -33.51 -37.40
N TYR A 224 -29.43 -33.62 -38.10
CA TYR A 224 -29.32 -34.19 -39.44
C TYR A 224 -29.73 -35.67 -39.48
N VAL A 225 -29.28 -36.48 -38.49
CA VAL A 225 -29.66 -37.88 -38.37
C VAL A 225 -31.18 -38.04 -38.07
N LEU A 226 -31.72 -37.19 -37.20
CA LEU A 226 -33.18 -37.26 -36.85
C LEU A 226 -34.09 -36.69 -37.92
N THR A 227 -33.63 -35.85 -38.83
CA THR A 227 -34.43 -35.24 -39.89
C THR A 227 -34.34 -35.93 -41.23
N GLN A 228 -33.51 -37.01 -41.37
CA GLN A 228 -33.48 -37.86 -42.57
C GLN A 228 -34.51 -38.97 -42.45
N PRO A 229 -35.71 -38.86 -43.05
CA PRO A 229 -36.68 -39.97 -43.09
C PRO A 229 -36.22 -40.99 -44.14
N GLY A 230 -35.80 -42.13 -43.69
CA GLY A 230 -35.85 -43.34 -44.49
C GLY A 230 -34.70 -43.66 -45.41
N ARG A 231 -33.80 -44.48 -44.89
CA ARG A 231 -33.10 -45.56 -45.66
C ARG A 231 -32.62 -46.64 -44.71
N MET A 232 -33.50 -47.51 -44.27
CA MET A 232 -33.12 -48.89 -44.00
C MET A 232 -34.23 -49.79 -44.54
N GLY A 233 -33.83 -50.52 -45.57
CA GLY A 233 -34.62 -51.45 -46.32
C GLY A 233 -35.07 -52.67 -45.51
N GLU A 234 -36.22 -52.98 -45.71
CA GLU A 234 -36.92 -54.24 -45.90
C GLU A 234 -36.08 -55.49 -46.00
N GLN A 235 -36.30 -56.46 -45.05
CA GLN A 235 -36.37 -57.89 -45.28
C GLN A 235 -37.04 -58.50 -44.04
N ALA A 236 -38.32 -58.86 -44.14
CA ALA A 236 -38.98 -60.13 -44.44
C ALA A 236 -38.74 -61.25 -43.40
N ALA A 237 -39.73 -61.59 -42.59
CA ALA A 237 -40.53 -62.79 -42.70
C ALA A 237 -41.33 -63.06 -41.41
N THR A 238 -42.60 -63.22 -41.60
CA THR A 238 -43.69 -63.67 -40.75
C THR A 238 -43.59 -65.22 -40.46
N PRO A 239 -44.54 -65.89 -39.72
CA PRO A 239 -45.47 -65.49 -38.64
C PRO A 239 -45.58 -66.55 -37.51
N THR A 240 -46.32 -66.38 -36.42
CA THR A 240 -47.40 -67.25 -35.98
C THR A 240 -47.79 -67.09 -34.50
N ALA A 241 -49.07 -66.84 -34.34
CA ALA A 241 -50.04 -67.18 -33.32
C ALA A 241 -50.07 -66.58 -31.92
N SER A 242 -51.13 -65.85 -31.73
CA SER A 242 -51.94 -65.53 -30.54
C SER A 242 -52.57 -66.87 -29.93
N PRO A 243 -53.26 -66.90 -28.73
CA PRO A 243 -54.08 -65.85 -28.15
C PRO A 243 -54.20 -65.75 -26.61
N ALA A 244 -54.85 -64.66 -26.16
CA ALA A 244 -55.84 -64.57 -25.07
C ALA A 244 -55.31 -64.55 -23.61
N ALA A 245 -55.71 -63.73 -22.67
CA ALA A 245 -56.93 -62.98 -22.37
C ALA A 245 -56.64 -62.09 -21.14
N SER A 246 -57.27 -60.91 -21.10
CA SER A 246 -57.49 -60.07 -19.95
C SER A 246 -58.40 -60.68 -18.88
N PRO A 247 -58.68 -60.14 -17.69
CA PRO A 247 -58.88 -58.74 -17.35
C PRO A 247 -58.49 -58.26 -15.92
N ILE A 248 -58.58 -56.98 -15.74
CA ILE A 248 -58.60 -56.11 -14.56
C ILE A 248 -59.70 -56.51 -13.57
N PRO A 249 -59.65 -56.22 -12.19
CA PRO A 249 -59.95 -54.94 -11.67
C PRO A 249 -59.20 -54.44 -10.41
N GLN A 250 -59.17 -53.12 -10.23
CA GLN A 250 -59.06 -52.40 -8.94
C GLN A 250 -60.37 -52.62 -8.10
N PRO A 251 -60.38 -52.39 -6.75
CA PRO A 251 -60.37 -51.07 -6.13
C PRO A 251 -59.76 -50.93 -4.73
N SER A 252 -59.50 -49.70 -4.32
CA SER A 252 -59.39 -49.18 -2.95
C SER A 252 -60.69 -49.37 -2.14
N PRO A 253 -60.80 -49.06 -0.82
CA PRO A 253 -60.04 -48.26 0.13
C PRO A 253 -60.06 -48.73 1.62
N ARG A 254 -59.33 -47.91 2.48
CA ARG A 254 -59.51 -47.66 3.95
C ARG A 254 -59.32 -48.81 4.97
N GLU A 255 -58.47 -48.60 5.98
CA GLU A 255 -58.92 -48.06 7.28
C GLU A 255 -57.71 -47.98 8.26
N ALA A 256 -57.82 -47.00 9.15
CA ALA A 256 -56.89 -46.71 10.23
C ALA A 256 -56.84 -47.80 11.30
N ALA A 257 -55.64 -48.09 11.81
CA ALA A 257 -55.46 -48.80 13.05
C ALA A 257 -54.28 -48.21 13.85
N THR A 258 -54.63 -47.69 14.99
CA THR A 258 -53.86 -47.32 16.15
C THR A 258 -52.78 -48.34 16.51
N GLN A 259 -51.52 -47.89 16.62
CA GLN A 259 -50.45 -48.70 17.20
C GLN A 259 -49.90 -48.04 18.47
N THR A 260 -49.99 -48.80 19.53
CA THR A 260 -49.44 -48.62 20.87
C THR A 260 -47.90 -48.49 20.83
N PRO A 261 -47.30 -47.72 21.75
CA PRO A 261 -45.84 -47.44 21.74
C PRO A 261 -45.04 -48.65 22.25
N GLN A 262 -44.01 -48.99 21.47
CA GLN A 262 -43.01 -49.99 21.83
C GLN A 262 -41.87 -49.31 22.61
N PRO A 263 -41.28 -49.91 23.66
CA PRO A 263 -40.26 -49.31 24.48
C PRO A 263 -38.92 -49.19 23.75
N SER A 264 -38.29 -48.03 23.92
CA SER A 264 -36.92 -47.71 23.43
C SER A 264 -35.86 -48.71 23.95
N PRO A 265 -34.93 -49.13 23.14
CA PRO A 265 -33.75 -49.86 23.60
C PRO A 265 -32.82 -48.94 24.38
N SER A 266 -32.36 -49.43 25.51
CA SER A 266 -31.39 -48.89 26.42
C SER A 266 -30.13 -48.38 25.68
N LEU A 267 -29.75 -47.16 25.95
CA LEU A 267 -28.50 -46.54 25.54
C LEU A 267 -27.31 -47.36 26.07
N ALA A 268 -26.61 -48.06 25.20
CA ALA A 268 -25.27 -48.54 25.49
C ALA A 268 -24.34 -47.34 25.72
N SER A 269 -23.70 -47.32 26.86
CA SER A 269 -22.71 -46.34 27.26
C SER A 269 -21.62 -46.19 26.19
N ALA A 270 -21.50 -45.00 25.58
CA ALA A 270 -20.38 -44.65 24.75
C ALA A 270 -19.09 -44.65 25.60
N PRO A 271 -17.93 -45.09 25.04
CA PRO A 271 -16.66 -44.99 25.74
C PRO A 271 -16.34 -43.54 26.06
N PRO A 272 -15.64 -43.25 27.17
CA PRO A 272 -15.32 -41.90 27.57
C PRO A 272 -14.47 -41.24 26.46
N SER A 273 -14.93 -40.05 26.01
CA SER A 273 -14.18 -39.20 25.13
C SER A 273 -12.80 -38.92 25.73
N PRO A 274 -11.70 -39.01 24.95
CA PRO A 274 -10.38 -38.72 25.49
C PRO A 274 -10.40 -37.25 25.99
N SER A 275 -9.96 -37.09 27.23
CA SER A 275 -9.74 -35.77 27.83
C SER A 275 -8.94 -34.92 26.87
N PRO A 276 -9.27 -33.61 26.68
CA PRO A 276 -8.49 -32.74 25.82
C PRO A 276 -7.05 -32.74 26.34
N VAL A 277 -6.14 -33.15 25.46
CA VAL A 277 -4.69 -32.98 25.68
C VAL A 277 -4.50 -31.50 25.94
N PRO A 278 -3.85 -31.10 27.05
CA PRO A 278 -3.58 -29.68 27.28
C PRO A 278 -2.78 -29.17 26.10
N SER A 279 -3.34 -28.17 25.38
CA SER A 279 -2.60 -27.42 24.37
C SER A 279 -1.27 -26.97 24.99
N PRO A 280 -0.14 -27.08 24.28
CA PRO A 280 1.14 -26.62 24.83
C PRO A 280 0.93 -25.19 25.33
N SER A 281 1.22 -24.94 26.60
CA SER A 281 1.18 -23.62 27.20
C SER A 281 1.99 -22.68 26.35
N ALA A 282 1.32 -21.79 25.65
CA ALA A 282 1.99 -20.73 24.88
C ALA A 282 2.88 -19.95 25.86
N THR A 283 4.15 -19.87 25.59
CA THR A 283 5.06 -19.00 26.33
C THR A 283 4.43 -17.61 26.38
N PRO A 284 4.32 -16.97 27.56
CA PRO A 284 3.76 -15.63 27.63
C PRO A 284 4.56 -14.69 26.74
N PRO A 285 3.94 -13.76 26.01
CA PRO A 285 4.65 -12.83 25.16
C PRO A 285 5.61 -11.97 25.98
N ARG A 286 6.69 -11.56 25.33
CA ARG A 286 7.61 -10.57 25.92
C ARG A 286 6.83 -9.25 26.08
N GLU A 287 6.78 -8.74 27.30
CA GLU A 287 6.21 -7.42 27.55
C GLU A 287 7.28 -6.35 27.28
N PRO A 288 6.93 -5.25 26.59
CA PRO A 288 7.84 -4.12 26.42
C PRO A 288 8.16 -3.48 27.78
N GLU A 289 9.38 -2.95 27.93
CA GLU A 289 9.75 -2.16 29.11
C GLU A 289 8.95 -0.86 29.11
N MET A 290 8.12 -0.65 30.15
CA MET A 290 7.22 0.50 30.25
C MET A 290 7.74 1.57 31.20
N ILE A 291 7.64 2.84 30.79
CA ILE A 291 7.97 4.01 31.62
C ILE A 291 6.67 4.67 32.07
N GLY A 292 6.52 4.81 33.40
CA GLY A 292 5.38 5.51 33.99
C GLY A 292 5.52 7.03 33.85
N ILE A 293 4.53 7.66 33.22
CA ILE A 293 4.42 9.11 33.02
C ILE A 293 3.39 9.67 34.00
N ARG A 294 3.80 10.62 34.85
CA ARG A 294 2.93 11.18 35.89
C ARG A 294 1.77 12.03 35.37
N GLY A 295 1.82 12.40 34.08
CA GLY A 295 0.91 13.36 33.51
C GLY A 295 1.25 14.82 33.90
N GLY A 296 0.40 15.74 33.52
CA GLY A 296 0.58 17.19 33.71
C GLY A 296 -0.01 17.98 32.56
N SER A 297 0.24 19.29 32.51
CA SER A 297 -0.24 20.14 31.43
C SER A 297 0.95 20.69 30.62
N PHE A 298 0.77 20.79 29.32
CA PHE A 298 1.80 21.31 28.41
C PHE A 298 1.18 22.04 27.22
N ALA A 299 1.97 22.87 26.55
CA ALA A 299 1.61 23.49 25.29
C ALA A 299 1.92 22.52 24.13
N MET A 300 0.88 21.96 23.52
CA MET A 300 0.98 21.06 22.36
C MET A 300 1.05 21.82 21.06
N GLY A 301 1.87 21.32 20.13
CA GLY A 301 2.05 21.94 18.82
C GLY A 301 3.21 22.93 18.76
N SER A 302 3.33 23.61 17.64
CA SER A 302 4.30 24.68 17.40
C SER A 302 3.81 25.70 16.35
N ASN A 303 4.60 26.74 16.13
CA ASN A 303 4.36 27.70 15.04
C ASN A 303 5.22 27.42 13.80
N ASP A 304 6.01 26.35 13.80
CA ASP A 304 6.93 26.00 12.71
C ASP A 304 6.21 25.48 11.47
N ASP A 305 5.08 24.76 11.66
CA ASP A 305 4.28 24.22 10.58
C ASP A 305 2.78 24.54 10.76
N PRO A 306 2.04 24.81 9.67
CA PRO A 306 0.59 25.03 9.73
C PRO A 306 -0.21 23.86 10.35
N THR A 307 0.25 22.63 10.19
CA THR A 307 -0.43 21.44 10.74
C THR A 307 -0.30 21.32 12.26
N GLU A 308 0.69 21.98 12.83
CA GLU A 308 0.99 22.00 14.27
C GLU A 308 0.27 23.14 15.03
N ARG A 309 -0.62 23.87 14.34
CA ARG A 309 -1.33 25.06 14.87
C ARG A 309 -2.81 24.79 15.09
N PRO A 310 -3.45 25.53 16.01
CA PRO A 310 -2.84 26.47 16.99
C PRO A 310 -2.11 25.70 18.10
N VAL A 311 -1.06 26.34 18.67
CA VAL A 311 -0.51 25.89 19.95
C VAL A 311 -1.58 26.01 21.00
N HIS A 312 -1.84 24.94 21.75
CA HIS A 312 -2.92 24.89 22.75
C HIS A 312 -2.51 24.09 23.99
N GLN A 313 -3.16 24.40 25.10
CA GLN A 313 -2.90 23.71 26.36
C GLN A 313 -3.64 22.36 26.41
N VAL A 314 -2.90 21.30 26.74
CA VAL A 314 -3.45 19.96 26.92
C VAL A 314 -3.08 19.44 28.31
N SER A 315 -4.02 18.80 28.97
CA SER A 315 -3.82 18.12 30.26
C SER A 315 -3.74 16.61 30.05
N ILE A 316 -2.63 16.02 30.43
CA ILE A 316 -2.37 14.56 30.30
C ILE A 316 -2.59 13.88 31.65
N LYS A 317 -3.39 12.82 31.67
CA LYS A 317 -3.55 11.94 32.82
C LYS A 317 -2.33 11.03 32.98
N PRO A 318 -2.06 10.49 34.18
CA PRO A 318 -1.02 9.46 34.33
C PRO A 318 -1.25 8.28 33.38
N PHE A 319 -0.18 7.79 32.74
CA PHE A 319 -0.18 6.62 31.87
C PHE A 319 1.22 6.00 31.83
N SER A 320 1.37 4.85 31.20
CA SER A 320 2.68 4.30 30.90
C SER A 320 2.87 4.19 29.39
N ILE A 321 4.11 4.37 28.92
CA ILE A 321 4.46 4.25 27.50
C ILE A 321 5.71 3.39 27.35
N ALA A 322 5.80 2.61 26.28
CA ALA A 322 6.96 1.76 26.02
C ALA A 322 8.22 2.60 25.87
N LYS A 323 9.30 2.15 26.54
CA LYS A 323 10.60 2.81 26.56
C LYS A 323 11.19 2.93 25.16
N TYR A 324 10.92 1.94 24.31
CA TYR A 324 11.39 1.83 22.92
C TYR A 324 10.21 1.68 21.97
N PRO A 325 10.37 1.96 20.67
CA PRO A 325 9.45 1.47 19.64
C PRO A 325 9.41 -0.07 19.67
N VAL A 326 8.30 -0.67 19.22
CA VAL A 326 8.16 -2.12 19.10
C VAL A 326 9.25 -2.65 18.14
N THR A 327 9.95 -3.70 18.57
CA THR A 327 11.05 -4.31 17.83
C THR A 327 10.58 -5.40 16.86
N VAL A 328 11.44 -5.77 15.91
CA VAL A 328 11.24 -6.91 15.00
C VAL A 328 10.96 -8.18 15.79
N GLN A 329 11.72 -8.42 16.89
CA GLN A 329 11.53 -9.58 17.74
C GLN A 329 10.13 -9.61 18.37
N GLU A 330 9.72 -8.52 19.03
CA GLU A 330 8.40 -8.43 19.68
C GLU A 330 7.26 -8.57 18.67
N TRP A 331 7.39 -7.98 17.49
CA TRP A 331 6.44 -8.16 16.40
C TRP A 331 6.33 -9.63 15.94
N ASN A 332 7.47 -10.30 15.77
CA ASN A 332 7.52 -11.68 15.30
C ASN A 332 6.93 -12.67 16.32
N GLU A 333 6.94 -12.36 17.61
CA GLU A 333 6.18 -13.14 18.60
C GLU A 333 4.67 -13.06 18.35
N CYS A 334 4.15 -11.88 18.00
CA CYS A 334 2.74 -11.71 17.59
C CYS A 334 2.42 -12.47 16.30
N ALA A 335 3.32 -12.41 15.32
CA ALA A 335 3.16 -13.13 14.05
C ALA A 335 3.19 -14.66 14.27
N ALA A 336 4.07 -15.16 15.12
CA ALA A 336 4.14 -16.58 15.50
C ALA A 336 2.86 -17.05 16.22
N ALA A 337 2.24 -16.17 17.01
CA ALA A 337 0.93 -16.39 17.62
C ALA A 337 -0.23 -16.27 16.61
N LYS A 338 0.04 -15.98 15.32
CA LYS A 338 -0.95 -15.76 14.24
C LYS A 338 -1.92 -14.61 14.49
N ALA A 339 -1.53 -13.68 15.36
CA ALA A 339 -2.31 -12.49 15.67
C ALA A 339 -1.91 -11.29 14.81
N CYS A 340 -0.67 -11.24 14.32
CA CYS A 340 -0.18 -10.25 13.37
C CYS A 340 -0.02 -10.84 11.96
N GLY A 341 -0.33 -10.04 10.95
CA GLY A 341 -0.55 -10.50 9.57
C GLY A 341 0.70 -10.90 8.77
N PHE A 342 1.92 -10.62 9.26
CA PHE A 342 3.16 -10.93 8.56
C PHE A 342 4.35 -11.10 9.52
N THR A 343 5.39 -11.78 9.05
CA THR A 343 6.67 -11.87 9.77
C THR A 343 7.58 -10.73 9.30
N ALA A 344 8.04 -9.90 10.22
CA ALA A 344 8.95 -8.81 9.91
C ALA A 344 10.36 -9.33 9.64
N THR A 345 11.06 -8.67 8.71
CA THR A 345 12.47 -8.92 8.39
C THR A 345 13.35 -7.85 9.01
N GLY A 346 14.56 -8.21 9.40
CA GLY A 346 15.52 -7.29 10.03
C GLY A 346 16.22 -7.94 11.22
N LYS A 347 16.98 -7.13 11.95
CA LYS A 347 17.60 -7.59 13.21
C LYS A 347 16.56 -7.52 14.33
N ASP A 348 16.60 -8.46 15.24
CA ASP A 348 15.64 -8.60 16.34
C ASP A 348 15.50 -7.32 17.17
N ASP A 349 16.60 -6.59 17.37
CA ASP A 349 16.66 -5.36 18.16
C ASP A 349 16.46 -4.07 17.33
N SER A 350 16.10 -4.17 16.06
CA SER A 350 15.68 -3.03 15.24
C SER A 350 14.21 -2.70 15.47
N PRO A 351 13.79 -1.44 15.33
CA PRO A 351 12.36 -1.12 15.35
C PRO A 351 11.65 -1.82 14.18
N VAL A 352 10.46 -2.34 14.42
CA VAL A 352 9.64 -2.91 13.34
C VAL A 352 9.18 -1.80 12.41
N GLY A 353 9.40 -2.00 11.12
CA GLY A 353 8.90 -1.14 10.04
C GLY A 353 7.87 -1.86 9.17
N ASN A 354 7.36 -1.16 8.17
CA ASN A 354 6.37 -1.68 7.23
C ASN A 354 5.04 -2.08 7.90
N VAL A 355 4.67 -1.34 8.95
CA VAL A 355 3.47 -1.53 9.76
C VAL A 355 2.44 -0.46 9.43
N SER A 356 1.20 -0.84 9.11
CA SER A 356 0.08 0.08 9.00
C SER A 356 -0.52 0.39 10.39
N TRP A 357 -1.36 1.41 10.47
CA TRP A 357 -2.08 1.70 11.72
C TRP A 357 -2.94 0.51 12.16
N THR A 358 -3.63 -0.15 11.24
CA THR A 358 -4.42 -1.36 11.52
C THR A 358 -3.55 -2.49 12.08
N ASP A 359 -2.36 -2.69 11.55
CA ASP A 359 -1.41 -3.69 12.06
C ASP A 359 -0.96 -3.35 13.49
N ALA A 360 -0.67 -2.08 13.77
CA ALA A 360 -0.28 -1.62 15.10
C ALA A 360 -1.39 -1.83 16.13
N GLN A 361 -2.65 -1.59 15.75
CA GLN A 361 -3.82 -1.90 16.56
C GLN A 361 -3.97 -3.41 16.84
N GLN A 362 -3.77 -4.24 15.83
CA GLN A 362 -3.81 -5.70 15.99
C GLN A 362 -2.76 -6.19 16.99
N TYR A 363 -1.54 -5.66 16.91
CA TYR A 363 -0.48 -5.96 17.85
C TYR A 363 -0.86 -5.54 19.28
N ALA A 364 -1.33 -4.30 19.48
CA ALA A 364 -1.73 -3.80 20.78
C ALA A 364 -2.87 -4.63 21.39
N ALA A 365 -3.88 -4.99 20.59
CA ALA A 365 -4.99 -5.85 21.00
C ALA A 365 -4.52 -7.27 21.39
N TRP A 366 -3.62 -7.87 20.61
CA TRP A 366 -3.01 -9.16 20.95
C TRP A 366 -2.25 -9.11 22.27
N LEU A 367 -1.39 -8.09 22.43
CA LEU A 367 -0.61 -7.92 23.66
C LEU A 367 -1.52 -7.73 24.87
N ALA A 368 -2.57 -6.91 24.75
CA ALA A 368 -3.58 -6.70 25.79
C ALA A 368 -4.29 -8.00 26.16
N GLN A 369 -4.70 -8.80 25.18
CA GLN A 369 -5.35 -10.07 25.40
C GLN A 369 -4.44 -11.08 26.09
N ALA A 370 -3.18 -11.17 25.65
CA ALA A 370 -2.21 -12.15 26.15
C ALA A 370 -1.73 -11.82 27.58
N THR A 371 -1.59 -10.53 27.90
CA THR A 371 -1.08 -10.07 29.21
C THR A 371 -2.17 -9.70 30.21
N LYS A 372 -3.44 -9.55 29.74
CA LYS A 372 -4.58 -9.05 30.54
C LYS A 372 -4.37 -7.61 31.05
N LYS A 373 -3.58 -6.81 30.33
CA LYS A 373 -3.32 -5.40 30.62
C LYS A 373 -3.89 -4.53 29.49
N ALA A 374 -4.23 -3.27 29.76
CA ALA A 374 -4.88 -2.38 28.81
C ALA A 374 -3.88 -1.70 27.85
N TYR A 375 -3.14 -2.52 27.08
CA TYR A 375 -2.25 -2.03 26.03
C TYR A 375 -3.03 -1.43 24.85
N ARG A 376 -2.54 -0.30 24.33
CA ARG A 376 -3.12 0.45 23.21
C ARG A 376 -2.03 1.28 22.51
N LEU A 377 -2.37 1.96 21.43
CA LEU A 377 -1.54 3.05 20.94
C LEU A 377 -1.65 4.26 21.89
N PRO A 378 -0.62 5.10 22.03
CA PRO A 378 -0.73 6.37 22.73
C PRO A 378 -1.63 7.33 21.94
N SER A 379 -2.33 8.27 22.62
CA SER A 379 -2.89 9.41 21.91
C SER A 379 -1.77 10.31 21.37
N GLU A 380 -2.08 11.13 20.38
CA GLU A 380 -1.12 12.09 19.82
C GLU A 380 -0.60 13.04 20.90
N ALA A 381 -1.48 13.48 21.80
CA ALA A 381 -1.14 14.35 22.92
C ALA A 381 -0.25 13.64 23.96
N GLU A 382 -0.54 12.40 24.30
CA GLU A 382 0.32 11.58 25.17
C GLU A 382 1.71 11.38 24.56
N TRP A 383 1.76 11.09 23.27
CA TRP A 383 3.02 10.90 22.55
C TRP A 383 3.87 12.18 22.56
N GLU A 384 3.28 13.35 22.22
CA GLU A 384 4.03 14.61 22.21
C GLU A 384 4.49 15.02 23.61
N TYR A 385 3.64 14.87 24.63
CA TYR A 385 4.01 15.12 26.00
C TYR A 385 5.20 14.26 26.45
N ALA A 386 5.15 12.97 26.12
CA ALA A 386 6.22 12.02 26.40
C ALA A 386 7.51 12.37 25.62
N ALA A 387 7.39 12.74 24.34
CA ALA A 387 8.53 13.11 23.50
C ALA A 387 9.24 14.37 23.98
N ARG A 388 8.49 15.39 24.43
CA ARG A 388 9.05 16.61 24.98
C ARG A 388 9.83 16.38 26.28
N GLY A 389 9.44 15.40 27.08
CA GLY A 389 10.15 15.12 28.34
C GLY A 389 10.15 16.28 29.31
N GLY A 390 9.12 17.15 29.28
CA GLY A 390 8.99 18.35 30.11
C GLY A 390 9.62 19.62 29.50
N THR A 391 10.19 19.57 28.28
CA THR A 391 10.77 20.75 27.60
C THR A 391 9.79 21.40 26.64
N GLN A 392 10.05 22.66 26.28
CA GLN A 392 9.28 23.42 25.28
C GLN A 392 10.16 23.86 24.09
N THR A 393 11.40 23.40 24.06
CA THR A 393 12.36 23.69 23.00
C THR A 393 12.02 22.95 21.69
N LYS A 394 12.67 23.34 20.60
CA LYS A 394 12.48 22.75 19.27
C LYS A 394 12.65 21.23 19.26
N TYR A 395 13.67 20.76 19.96
CA TYR A 395 13.91 19.33 20.26
C TYR A 395 13.91 19.14 21.77
N TRP A 396 13.73 17.93 22.28
CA TRP A 396 13.75 17.68 23.72
C TRP A 396 15.12 18.02 24.39
N TRP A 397 16.21 18.10 23.59
CA TRP A 397 17.56 18.46 24.04
C TRP A 397 17.93 19.94 23.82
N GLY A 398 17.04 20.78 23.31
CA GLY A 398 17.26 22.21 23.03
C GLY A 398 16.88 22.62 21.62
N ASP A 399 17.28 23.81 21.18
CA ASP A 399 16.85 24.39 19.90
C ASP A 399 17.78 24.07 18.73
N LYS A 400 18.97 23.53 19.02
CA LYS A 400 19.98 23.23 18.00
C LYS A 400 20.10 21.72 17.79
N LEU A 401 20.28 21.33 16.54
CA LEU A 401 20.60 19.95 16.21
C LEU A 401 21.93 19.55 16.86
N GLN A 402 21.96 18.37 17.46
CA GLN A 402 23.16 17.81 18.08
C GLN A 402 23.37 16.37 17.58
N PRO A 403 24.59 15.98 17.19
CA PRO A 403 24.90 14.63 16.77
C PRO A 403 24.59 13.59 17.87
N GLY A 404 24.09 12.41 17.48
CA GLY A 404 23.82 11.31 18.41
C GLY A 404 22.57 11.47 19.27
N MET A 405 21.72 12.48 19.01
CA MET A 405 20.48 12.70 19.77
C MET A 405 19.25 12.13 19.08
N ALA A 406 19.29 11.93 17.76
CA ALA A 406 18.20 11.43 16.95
C ALA A 406 18.71 10.63 15.75
N GLY A 407 17.88 9.71 15.24
CA GLY A 407 18.15 8.97 14.01
C GLY A 407 17.48 9.64 12.80
N CYS A 408 18.21 10.47 12.07
CA CYS A 408 17.70 11.11 10.87
C CYS A 408 18.82 11.31 9.83
N LYS A 409 18.46 11.66 8.59
CA LYS A 409 19.38 11.75 7.46
C LYS A 409 20.54 12.70 7.68
N ASP A 410 20.32 13.84 8.33
CA ASP A 410 21.30 14.88 8.62
C ASP A 410 21.65 14.99 10.11
N CYS A 411 21.34 13.97 10.92
CA CYS A 411 21.58 13.95 12.38
C CYS A 411 22.99 13.49 12.80
N GLY A 412 23.88 13.17 11.86
CA GLY A 412 25.25 12.72 12.12
C GLY A 412 25.57 11.34 11.52
N ASP A 413 26.68 10.75 11.91
CA ASP A 413 27.30 9.56 11.27
C ASP A 413 26.48 8.25 11.36
N LEU A 414 25.38 8.23 12.10
CA LEU A 414 24.48 7.08 12.19
C LEU A 414 23.33 7.13 11.17
N ALA A 415 23.35 8.06 10.21
CA ALA A 415 22.45 8.11 9.07
C ALA A 415 22.75 6.91 8.14
N ALA A 416 22.25 5.74 8.53
CA ALA A 416 22.46 4.50 7.80
C ALA A 416 21.35 4.27 6.78
N GLU A 417 21.58 3.37 5.84
CA GLU A 417 20.56 2.85 4.91
C GLU A 417 19.41 2.07 5.59
N GLN A 418 19.48 1.88 6.91
CA GLN A 418 18.54 1.13 7.73
C GLN A 418 18.35 1.80 9.10
N PRO A 419 17.22 1.59 9.78
CA PRO A 419 17.03 2.11 11.12
C PRO A 419 18.07 1.52 12.08
N ALA A 420 18.63 2.36 12.94
CA ALA A 420 19.49 1.91 14.01
C ALA A 420 18.71 1.00 14.98
N LYS A 421 19.41 0.15 15.73
CA LYS A 421 18.76 -0.64 16.78
C LYS A 421 18.12 0.31 17.80
N VAL A 422 17.04 -0.12 18.45
CA VAL A 422 16.36 0.69 19.48
C VAL A 422 17.33 1.04 20.62
N GLY A 423 17.22 2.27 21.12
CA GLY A 423 18.09 2.76 22.19
C GLY A 423 19.49 3.17 21.75
N SER A 424 19.76 3.31 20.45
CA SER A 424 21.08 3.76 19.94
C SER A 424 21.36 5.24 20.22
N PHE A 425 20.32 6.03 20.46
CA PHE A 425 20.43 7.46 20.75
C PHE A 425 20.22 7.74 22.24
N LYS A 426 20.46 8.98 22.67
CA LYS A 426 20.25 9.34 24.08
C LYS A 426 18.76 9.38 24.43
N PRO A 427 18.39 8.95 25.65
CA PRO A 427 17.02 9.07 26.12
C PRO A 427 16.68 10.53 26.45
N ASN A 428 15.41 10.86 26.33
CA ASN A 428 14.90 12.14 26.80
C ASN A 428 14.81 12.19 28.35
N PRO A 429 14.45 13.35 28.97
CA PRO A 429 14.40 13.49 30.43
C PRO A 429 13.45 12.52 31.14
N PHE A 430 12.47 11.94 30.44
CA PHE A 430 11.59 10.91 30.99
C PHE A 430 12.15 9.49 30.86
N GLY A 431 13.37 9.32 30.29
CA GLY A 431 13.98 8.01 30.10
C GLY A 431 13.51 7.27 28.84
N LEU A 432 12.82 7.93 27.94
CA LEU A 432 12.32 7.37 26.69
C LEU A 432 13.33 7.54 25.56
N TYR A 433 13.56 6.48 24.82
CA TYR A 433 14.46 6.43 23.68
C TYR A 433 13.71 6.58 22.36
N ASP A 434 14.41 7.04 21.33
CA ASP A 434 13.90 7.07 19.94
C ASP A 434 12.58 7.83 19.81
N MET A 435 12.45 8.95 20.57
CA MET A 435 11.32 9.88 20.50
C MET A 435 11.50 10.95 19.42
N GLY A 436 12.60 10.92 18.69
CA GLY A 436 12.91 11.77 17.56
C GLY A 436 13.73 11.00 16.55
N GLY A 437 13.11 10.64 15.41
CA GLY A 437 13.76 9.85 14.37
C GLY A 437 13.84 8.35 14.66
N GLY A 438 14.63 7.63 13.86
CA GLY A 438 14.69 6.18 13.87
C GLY A 438 13.53 5.53 13.13
N ILE A 439 12.32 5.63 13.62
CA ILE A 439 11.10 5.12 12.99
C ILE A 439 9.93 6.07 13.23
N ASP A 440 9.11 6.34 12.22
CA ASP A 440 7.82 7.01 12.38
C ASP A 440 6.90 6.17 13.26
N GLN A 441 6.11 6.81 14.13
CA GLN A 441 5.31 6.10 15.12
C GLN A 441 3.84 6.45 15.01
N TRP A 442 3.03 5.44 14.71
CA TRP A 442 1.58 5.55 14.73
C TRP A 442 1.06 5.88 16.13
N VAL A 443 0.09 6.77 16.18
CA VAL A 443 -0.70 7.07 17.37
C VAL A 443 -2.17 6.80 17.12
N GLU A 444 -3.01 6.88 18.15
CA GLU A 444 -4.42 6.52 18.08
C GLU A 444 -5.26 7.49 17.24
N ASP A 445 -4.84 8.75 17.16
CA ASP A 445 -5.62 9.87 16.64
C ASP A 445 -5.83 9.79 15.13
N CYS A 446 -7.03 10.20 14.69
CA CYS A 446 -7.30 10.52 13.31
C CYS A 446 -6.54 11.76 12.86
N TRP A 447 -6.14 11.80 11.60
CA TRP A 447 -5.49 12.96 11.02
C TRP A 447 -6.45 14.14 10.84
N HIS A 448 -6.10 15.26 11.43
CA HIS A 448 -6.72 16.56 11.23
C HIS A 448 -5.66 17.57 10.78
N ARG A 449 -5.99 18.38 9.77
CA ARG A 449 -5.01 19.31 9.15
C ARG A 449 -4.45 20.38 10.10
N THR A 450 -5.12 20.65 11.20
CA THR A 450 -4.70 21.63 12.21
C THR A 450 -5.23 21.17 13.56
N TYR A 451 -4.77 21.78 14.64
CA TYR A 451 -5.30 21.53 15.99
C TYR A 451 -6.54 22.36 16.34
N GLN A 452 -7.19 23.00 15.35
CA GLN A 452 -8.44 23.71 15.62
C GLN A 452 -9.54 22.73 16.04
N GLY A 453 -9.97 22.83 17.30
CA GLY A 453 -10.98 21.92 17.89
C GLY A 453 -10.41 20.63 18.47
N ALA A 454 -9.09 20.50 18.58
CA ALA A 454 -8.45 19.33 19.20
C ALA A 454 -8.85 19.17 20.69
N PRO A 455 -8.95 17.93 21.21
CA PRO A 455 -9.19 17.67 22.63
C PRO A 455 -8.08 18.30 23.51
N SER A 456 -8.47 18.86 24.64
CA SER A 456 -7.55 19.46 25.61
C SER A 456 -7.31 18.59 26.85
N ASP A 457 -7.92 17.40 26.90
CA ASP A 457 -7.85 16.46 28.03
C ASP A 457 -6.92 15.27 27.80
N GLY A 458 -6.16 15.30 26.69
CA GLY A 458 -5.21 14.25 26.31
C GLY A 458 -5.84 13.00 25.70
N SER A 459 -7.16 12.98 25.49
CA SER A 459 -7.83 11.87 24.77
C SER A 459 -7.49 11.89 23.30
N ALA A 460 -7.53 10.73 22.66
CA ALA A 460 -7.32 10.62 21.21
C ALA A 460 -8.43 11.35 20.43
N TRP A 461 -8.05 12.11 19.43
CA TRP A 461 -8.97 12.83 18.56
C TRP A 461 -9.49 11.93 17.45
N SER A 462 -10.62 11.28 17.68
CA SER A 462 -11.28 10.37 16.75
C SER A 462 -12.40 11.05 15.96
N SER A 463 -12.71 10.56 14.77
CA SER A 463 -13.87 10.95 13.96
C SER A 463 -14.52 9.71 13.34
N ALA A 464 -15.81 9.79 13.01
CA ALA A 464 -16.57 8.67 12.44
C ALA A 464 -16.01 8.21 11.07
N ASP A 465 -15.43 9.13 10.29
CA ASP A 465 -14.90 8.88 8.95
C ASP A 465 -13.36 8.84 8.94
N CYS A 466 -12.75 8.23 9.95
CA CYS A 466 -11.29 8.18 10.11
C CYS A 466 -10.63 7.26 9.08
N SER A 467 -10.23 7.80 7.96
CA SER A 467 -9.49 7.08 6.92
C SER A 467 -7.98 7.27 6.98
N SER A 468 -7.50 8.21 7.81
CA SER A 468 -6.08 8.53 7.97
C SER A 468 -5.77 8.79 9.43
N HIS A 469 -4.63 8.31 9.90
CA HIS A 469 -4.16 8.47 11.28
C HIS A 469 -2.84 9.24 11.34
N VAL A 470 -2.52 9.71 12.54
CA VAL A 470 -1.34 10.53 12.78
C VAL A 470 -0.10 9.66 12.95
N LEU A 471 1.00 10.08 12.32
CA LEU A 471 2.36 9.61 12.54
C LEU A 471 3.19 10.70 13.24
N ARG A 472 4.04 10.27 14.16
CA ARG A 472 4.93 11.12 14.96
C ARG A 472 6.37 10.64 14.85
N SER A 473 7.32 11.35 15.42
CA SER A 473 8.75 11.04 15.51
C SER A 473 9.59 11.48 14.30
N GLY A 474 9.12 11.33 13.06
CA GLY A 474 10.00 11.26 11.91
C GLY A 474 10.85 9.99 11.92
N SER A 475 11.56 9.71 10.85
CA SER A 475 12.31 8.47 10.66
C SER A 475 13.77 8.70 10.26
N TRP A 476 14.54 7.63 10.20
CA TRP A 476 15.91 7.61 9.73
C TRP A 476 16.12 8.14 8.30
N LYS A 477 15.05 8.18 7.48
CA LYS A 477 15.05 8.73 6.11
C LYS A 477 14.73 10.23 6.05
N ASN A 478 14.18 10.81 7.10
CA ASN A 478 13.76 12.19 7.13
C ASN A 478 14.91 13.14 7.53
N ASP A 479 14.79 14.41 7.14
CA ASP A 479 15.68 15.47 7.62
C ASP A 479 15.35 15.83 9.08
N SER A 480 16.28 16.48 9.78
CA SER A 480 16.15 16.88 11.19
C SER A 480 14.93 17.74 11.52
N ARG A 481 14.37 18.46 10.54
CA ARG A 481 13.12 19.22 10.73
C ARG A 481 11.92 18.34 11.09
N TYR A 482 11.95 17.04 10.73
CA TYR A 482 10.85 16.09 10.97
C TYR A 482 10.98 15.35 12.31
N VAL A 483 12.13 15.43 13.00
CA VAL A 483 12.33 14.71 14.28
C VAL A 483 12.03 15.59 15.50
N ARG A 484 11.33 16.70 15.31
CA ARG A 484 10.84 17.56 16.39
C ARG A 484 9.66 16.89 17.11
N PRO A 485 9.56 17.01 18.45
CA PRO A 485 8.39 16.50 19.19
C PRO A 485 7.05 17.00 18.65
N SER A 486 6.97 18.24 18.14
CA SER A 486 5.76 18.82 17.55
C SER A 486 5.45 18.34 16.14
N ASN A 487 6.41 17.74 15.43
CA ASN A 487 6.18 17.29 14.06
C ASN A 487 5.12 16.22 14.00
N ARG A 488 4.22 16.36 13.04
CA ARG A 488 3.11 15.42 12.78
C ARG A 488 2.89 15.26 11.29
N ASP A 489 2.49 14.08 10.91
CA ASP A 489 2.09 13.76 9.54
C ASP A 489 0.86 12.85 9.55
N GLY A 490 0.14 12.77 8.42
CA GLY A 490 -1.08 12.00 8.31
C GLY A 490 -1.03 11.04 7.14
N TYR A 491 -1.24 9.75 7.42
CA TYR A 491 -1.24 8.69 6.41
C TYR A 491 -2.50 7.85 6.49
N ASP A 492 -2.86 7.25 5.36
CA ASP A 492 -3.98 6.31 5.27
C ASP A 492 -3.80 5.14 6.26
N THR A 493 -4.90 4.73 6.89
CA THR A 493 -4.98 3.71 7.94
C THR A 493 -4.27 2.39 7.59
N ASN A 494 -4.27 1.99 6.31
CA ASN A 494 -3.77 0.70 5.85
C ASN A 494 -2.44 0.78 5.09
N VAL A 495 -1.85 1.97 5.01
CA VAL A 495 -0.56 2.17 4.33
C VAL A 495 0.57 1.59 5.17
N ARG A 496 1.46 0.84 4.52
CA ARG A 496 2.69 0.29 5.09
C ARG A 496 3.89 0.91 4.39
N TYR A 497 4.79 1.50 5.17
CA TYR A 497 6.09 1.96 4.70
C TYR A 497 7.22 1.40 5.55
N PRO A 498 8.43 1.19 5.00
CA PRO A 498 9.58 0.72 5.78
C PRO A 498 9.91 1.60 6.97
N THR A 499 9.51 2.88 6.91
CA THR A 499 9.70 3.86 7.99
C THR A 499 8.57 3.91 9.00
N HIS A 500 7.44 3.24 8.78
CA HIS A 500 6.28 3.26 9.65
C HIS A 500 6.32 2.12 10.65
N GLY A 501 6.40 2.44 11.91
CA GLY A 501 6.33 1.56 13.06
C GLY A 501 5.45 2.19 14.14
N PHE A 502 5.63 1.80 15.40
CA PHE A 502 4.84 2.30 16.52
C PHE A 502 5.47 1.97 17.87
N ARG A 503 4.92 2.54 18.93
CA ARG A 503 5.11 2.09 20.32
C ARG A 503 3.78 1.95 21.01
N VAL A 504 3.71 1.17 22.08
CA VAL A 504 2.48 0.97 22.84
C VAL A 504 2.45 1.83 24.09
N ALA A 505 1.25 2.15 24.51
CA ALA A 505 0.94 2.74 25.80
C ALA A 505 0.11 1.77 26.64
N LEU A 506 0.06 2.00 27.94
CA LEU A 506 -0.72 1.26 28.90
C LEU A 506 -1.54 2.25 29.74
N SER A 507 -2.84 2.06 29.76
CA SER A 507 -3.73 2.78 30.67
C SER A 507 -3.52 2.29 32.10
N PRO A 508 -3.72 3.16 33.11
CA PRO A 508 -3.62 2.79 34.52
C PRO A 508 -4.52 1.62 34.92
#